data_afc91ab932a8209f2a1e0170eff8d851
#
_entry.id   afc91ab932a8209f2a1e0170eff8d851
#
_cell.length_a   1.000
_cell.length_b   1.000
_cell.length_c   1.000
_cell.angle_alpha   90.00
_cell.angle_beta   90.00
_cell.angle_gamma   90.00
#
_symmetry.space_group_name_H-M   'P 1'
#
loop_
_entity.id
_entity.type
_entity.pdbx_description
1 polymer ?
#
loop_
_entity_poly.entity_id
_entity_poly.type
_entity_poly.pdbx_seq_one_letter_code
_entity_poly.pdbx_strand_id
1 'polypeptide(L)'
;DLRQRLVDTVRDPWMAWEDAKHLVDGRRALFDEHMEHLRGKRRDLLAKLFAKHAQDALQTGGDVILPLVRADPAYIESALPRFVGDTHQGQQHTTLEAEFDAWDQWRHAQARREFQDMLRENAFVDFWGRLQKRDKGEADTVEADDEDDEGTMVSLLDMASQLDIQAMESVLKMDKRYKVFAHVPEQRTAWVRAYLQSLSVP
;
A
#
# COMPACT_ATOMS: atom_id res chain seq x y z
N ASP A 1 22.77 -12.76 -31.43
CA ASP A 1 22.10 -11.56 -30.88
C ASP A 1 22.78 -11.12 -29.58
N LEU A 2 23.13 -9.83 -29.48
CA LEU A 2 23.81 -9.28 -28.30
C LEU A 2 22.98 -9.43 -27.03
N ARG A 3 21.64 -9.28 -27.11
CA ARG A 3 20.73 -9.49 -25.99
C ARG A 3 20.77 -10.92 -25.47
N GLN A 4 20.84 -11.90 -26.38
CA GLN A 4 20.93 -13.30 -26.01
C GLN A 4 22.27 -13.60 -25.30
N ARG A 5 23.36 -13.01 -25.77
CA ARG A 5 24.68 -13.15 -25.10
C ARG A 5 24.64 -12.61 -23.66
N LEU A 6 23.98 -11.46 -23.42
CA LEU A 6 23.80 -10.93 -22.06
C LEU A 6 23.02 -11.91 -21.19
N VAL A 7 21.89 -12.42 -21.67
CA VAL A 7 21.03 -13.35 -20.92
C VAL A 7 21.80 -14.62 -20.55
N ASP A 8 22.62 -15.14 -21.45
CA ASP A 8 23.37 -16.38 -21.24
C ASP A 8 24.57 -16.19 -20.31
N THR A 9 25.21 -15.02 -20.35
CA THR A 9 26.49 -14.78 -19.68
C THR A 9 26.36 -13.97 -18.40
N VAL A 10 25.52 -12.93 -18.38
CA VAL A 10 25.37 -12.00 -17.27
C VAL A 10 24.18 -12.41 -16.40
N ARG A 11 24.46 -13.06 -15.28
CA ARG A 11 23.45 -13.55 -14.31
C ARG A 11 23.52 -12.83 -12.97
N ASP A 12 24.63 -12.12 -12.71
CA ASP A 12 24.82 -11.33 -11.51
C ASP A 12 24.21 -9.94 -11.69
N PRO A 13 23.16 -9.58 -10.92
CA PRO A 13 22.48 -8.29 -11.04
C PRO A 13 23.35 -7.11 -10.56
N TRP A 14 24.54 -7.38 -10.04
CA TRP A 14 25.49 -6.37 -9.56
C TRP A 14 26.82 -6.38 -10.35
N MET A 15 26.89 -7.09 -11.49
CA MET A 15 28.05 -7.07 -12.34
C MET A 15 28.39 -5.64 -12.78
N ALA A 16 29.68 -5.27 -12.69
CA ALA A 16 30.12 -3.97 -13.13
C ALA A 16 30.13 -3.84 -14.67
N TRP A 17 29.86 -2.63 -15.15
CA TRP A 17 29.90 -2.34 -16.60
C TRP A 17 31.23 -2.71 -17.24
N GLU A 18 32.36 -2.43 -16.56
CA GLU A 18 33.70 -2.70 -17.06
C GLU A 18 33.93 -4.18 -17.39
N ASP A 19 33.30 -5.05 -16.60
CA ASP A 19 33.41 -6.51 -16.80
C ASP A 19 32.55 -7.03 -17.94
N ALA A 20 31.48 -6.31 -18.29
CA ALA A 20 30.48 -6.74 -19.27
C ALA A 20 30.54 -6.00 -20.64
N LYS A 21 31.26 -4.88 -20.73
CA LYS A 21 31.26 -4.01 -21.92
C LYS A 21 31.63 -4.72 -23.22
N HIS A 22 32.49 -5.73 -23.14
CA HIS A 22 32.94 -6.52 -24.31
C HIS A 22 31.83 -7.45 -24.84
N LEU A 23 30.84 -7.82 -24.04
CA LEU A 23 29.72 -8.69 -24.42
C LEU A 23 28.70 -7.99 -25.35
N VAL A 24 28.64 -6.66 -25.25
CA VAL A 24 27.66 -5.83 -25.95
C VAL A 24 28.28 -4.79 -26.88
N ASP A 25 29.53 -5.00 -27.27
CA ASP A 25 30.26 -4.11 -28.19
C ASP A 25 30.20 -2.62 -27.74
N GLY A 26 30.33 -2.38 -26.43
CA GLY A 26 30.26 -1.05 -25.81
C GLY A 26 28.88 -0.39 -25.71
N ARG A 27 27.81 -1.11 -26.06
CA ARG A 27 26.42 -0.58 -25.97
C ARG A 27 25.88 -0.61 -24.54
N ARG A 28 26.22 0.40 -23.78
CA ARG A 28 25.85 0.52 -22.36
C ARG A 28 24.35 0.43 -22.11
N ALA A 29 23.51 1.04 -22.95
CA ALA A 29 22.06 1.00 -22.79
C ALA A 29 21.48 -0.41 -22.78
N LEU A 30 22.03 -1.34 -23.59
CA LEU A 30 21.59 -2.74 -23.57
C LEU A 30 21.98 -3.46 -22.27
N PHE A 31 23.14 -3.12 -21.73
CA PHE A 31 23.59 -3.66 -20.45
C PHE A 31 22.71 -3.13 -19.30
N ASP A 32 22.48 -1.82 -19.25
CA ASP A 32 21.68 -1.19 -18.20
C ASP A 32 20.22 -1.74 -18.22
N GLU A 33 19.61 -1.91 -19.40
CA GLU A 33 18.30 -2.54 -19.58
C GLU A 33 18.28 -3.99 -19.04
N HIS A 34 19.32 -4.77 -19.35
CA HIS A 34 19.43 -6.14 -18.88
C HIS A 34 19.60 -6.23 -17.37
N MET A 35 20.45 -5.36 -16.79
CA MET A 35 20.67 -5.30 -15.34
C MET A 35 19.41 -4.93 -14.58
N GLU A 36 18.65 -3.94 -15.09
CA GLU A 36 17.37 -3.55 -14.47
C GLU A 36 16.36 -4.71 -14.55
N HIS A 37 16.31 -5.43 -15.66
CA HIS A 37 15.46 -6.61 -15.78
C HIS A 37 15.84 -7.72 -14.79
N LEU A 38 17.14 -7.99 -14.59
CA LEU A 38 17.62 -8.94 -13.60
C LEU A 38 17.25 -8.55 -12.17
N ARG A 39 17.43 -7.26 -11.82
CA ARG A 39 17.05 -6.72 -10.51
C ARG A 39 15.54 -6.78 -10.30
N GLY A 40 14.75 -6.43 -11.32
CA GLY A 40 13.30 -6.55 -11.30
C GLY A 40 12.83 -7.97 -10.99
N LYS A 41 13.39 -8.97 -11.68
CA LYS A 41 13.09 -10.39 -11.40
C LYS A 41 13.42 -10.82 -9.97
N ARG A 42 14.52 -10.31 -9.41
CA ARG A 42 14.88 -10.62 -8.00
C ARG A 42 13.90 -9.98 -7.02
N ARG A 43 13.51 -8.71 -7.26
CA ARG A 43 12.49 -8.03 -6.44
C ARG A 43 11.14 -8.71 -6.54
N ASP A 44 10.73 -9.17 -7.72
CA ASP A 44 9.47 -9.93 -7.89
C ASP A 44 9.47 -11.24 -7.10
N LEU A 45 10.61 -11.95 -7.06
CA LEU A 45 10.75 -13.15 -6.25
C LEU A 45 10.69 -12.85 -4.76
N LEU A 46 11.37 -11.78 -4.30
CA LEU A 46 11.29 -11.33 -2.91
C LEU A 46 9.86 -10.92 -2.53
N ALA A 47 9.18 -10.15 -3.38
CA ALA A 47 7.80 -9.74 -3.14
C ALA A 47 6.85 -10.94 -3.00
N LYS A 48 7.03 -12.00 -3.80
CA LYS A 48 6.27 -13.24 -3.67
C LYS A 48 6.55 -13.97 -2.35
N LEU A 49 7.80 -13.98 -1.90
CA LEU A 49 8.17 -14.58 -0.62
C LEU A 49 7.63 -13.76 0.57
N PHE A 50 7.73 -12.44 0.52
CA PHE A 50 7.14 -11.57 1.52
C PHE A 50 5.62 -11.78 1.61
N ALA A 51 4.91 -11.79 0.48
CA ALA A 51 3.47 -12.02 0.42
C ALA A 51 3.09 -13.41 0.97
N LYS A 52 3.85 -14.46 0.64
CA LYS A 52 3.65 -15.82 1.15
C LYS A 52 3.68 -15.86 2.68
N HIS A 53 4.66 -15.19 3.30
CA HIS A 53 4.84 -15.21 4.75
C HIS A 53 4.02 -14.15 5.49
N ALA A 54 3.56 -13.10 4.82
CA ALA A 54 2.65 -12.10 5.39
C ALA A 54 1.20 -12.59 5.53
N GLN A 55 0.79 -13.62 4.79
CA GLN A 55 -0.55 -14.21 4.83
C GLN A 55 -1.69 -13.18 4.69
N ASP A 56 -1.52 -12.21 3.80
CA ASP A 56 -2.46 -11.08 3.56
C ASP A 56 -2.73 -10.18 4.79
N ALA A 57 -1.95 -10.30 5.87
CA ALA A 57 -2.12 -9.50 7.07
C ALA A 57 -1.18 -8.28 7.06
N LEU A 58 -1.73 -7.07 6.89
CA LEU A 58 -0.94 -5.83 6.91
C LEU A 58 -0.21 -5.59 8.24
N GLN A 59 -0.74 -6.11 9.34
CA GLN A 59 -0.15 -5.97 10.67
C GLN A 59 1.13 -6.81 10.88
N THR A 60 1.40 -7.77 10.01
CA THR A 60 2.59 -8.62 10.14
C THR A 60 3.82 -7.86 9.67
N GLY A 61 4.67 -7.49 10.61
CA GLY A 61 5.88 -6.69 10.35
C GLY A 61 7.10 -7.53 9.92
N GLY A 62 8.19 -6.83 9.61
CA GLY A 62 9.44 -7.43 9.19
C GLY A 62 10.10 -8.32 10.25
N ASP A 63 9.88 -8.03 11.52
CA ASP A 63 10.35 -8.85 12.66
C ASP A 63 9.86 -10.30 12.59
N VAL A 64 8.67 -10.53 12.04
CA VAL A 64 8.09 -11.86 11.82
C VAL A 64 8.43 -12.41 10.43
N ILE A 65 8.29 -11.59 9.39
CA ILE A 65 8.39 -12.04 7.99
C ILE A 65 9.83 -12.36 7.60
N LEU A 66 10.80 -11.49 7.95
CA LEU A 66 12.18 -11.64 7.50
C LEU A 66 12.86 -12.93 7.95
N PRO A 67 12.71 -13.40 9.21
CA PRO A 67 13.24 -14.69 9.62
C PRO A 67 12.63 -15.86 8.84
N LEU A 68 11.32 -15.81 8.54
CA LEU A 68 10.64 -16.84 7.77
C LEU A 68 11.11 -16.88 6.32
N VAL A 69 11.33 -15.70 5.71
CA VAL A 69 11.88 -15.60 4.36
C VAL A 69 13.30 -16.17 4.30
N ARG A 70 14.18 -15.82 5.26
CA ARG A 70 15.54 -16.36 5.32
C ARG A 70 15.59 -17.87 5.48
N ALA A 71 14.59 -18.46 6.14
CA ALA A 71 14.47 -19.89 6.31
C ALA A 71 13.77 -20.61 5.15
N ASP A 72 13.18 -19.86 4.20
CA ASP A 72 12.45 -20.45 3.07
C ASP A 72 13.42 -21.10 2.08
N PRO A 73 13.21 -22.37 1.70
CA PRO A 73 14.04 -23.05 0.71
C PRO A 73 14.17 -22.27 -0.62
N ALA A 74 13.08 -21.66 -1.08
CA ALA A 74 13.10 -20.89 -2.30
C ALA A 74 14.01 -19.64 -2.21
N TYR A 75 14.17 -19.04 -1.03
CA TYR A 75 15.14 -17.98 -0.79
C TYR A 75 16.57 -18.52 -0.81
N ILE A 76 16.82 -19.62 -0.11
CA ILE A 76 18.16 -20.21 0.06
C ILE A 76 18.71 -20.73 -1.28
N GLU A 77 17.88 -21.42 -2.07
CA GLU A 77 18.26 -22.06 -3.35
C GLU A 77 18.36 -21.06 -4.51
N SER A 78 17.80 -19.87 -4.35
CA SER A 78 17.84 -18.82 -5.36
C SER A 78 19.09 -17.94 -5.21
N ALA A 79 19.32 -17.04 -6.16
CA ALA A 79 20.38 -16.03 -6.05
C ALA A 79 19.97 -14.82 -5.16
N LEU A 80 18.89 -14.91 -4.37
CA LEU A 80 18.40 -13.83 -3.50
C LEU A 80 19.35 -13.50 -2.36
N PRO A 81 19.97 -14.46 -1.62
CA PRO A 81 20.94 -14.12 -0.58
C PRO A 81 22.11 -13.27 -1.10
N ARG A 82 22.52 -13.53 -2.33
CA ARG A 82 23.58 -12.75 -2.99
C ARG A 82 23.07 -11.40 -3.48
N PHE A 83 21.82 -11.31 -3.90
CA PHE A 83 21.20 -10.07 -4.35
C PHE A 83 21.05 -9.04 -3.21
N VAL A 84 20.65 -9.47 -2.02
CA VAL A 84 20.47 -8.61 -0.84
C VAL A 84 21.72 -8.55 0.06
N GLY A 85 22.83 -9.10 -0.37
CA GLY A 85 24.11 -9.01 0.37
C GLY A 85 24.18 -9.85 1.64
N ASP A 86 23.35 -10.86 1.81
CA ASP A 86 23.39 -11.82 2.94
C ASP A 86 24.63 -12.74 2.86
N THR A 87 25.38 -12.73 1.78
CA THR A 87 26.63 -13.46 1.60
C THR A 87 27.82 -12.50 1.55
N HIS A 88 28.90 -12.83 2.24
CA HIS A 88 30.07 -11.98 2.44
C HIS A 88 30.91 -11.65 1.19
N GLN A 89 30.45 -11.96 0.00
CA GLN A 89 31.17 -11.72 -1.26
C GLN A 89 30.37 -10.80 -2.17
N GLY A 90 30.63 -9.51 -2.11
CA GLY A 90 30.15 -8.54 -3.08
C GLY A 90 29.85 -7.17 -2.48
N GLN A 91 29.85 -6.15 -3.31
CA GLN A 91 29.38 -4.82 -2.94
C GLN A 91 27.88 -4.92 -2.64
N GLN A 92 27.51 -4.64 -1.40
CA GLN A 92 26.10 -4.58 -1.00
C GLN A 92 25.45 -3.34 -1.62
N HIS A 93 24.51 -3.53 -2.52
CA HIS A 93 23.73 -2.45 -3.12
C HIS A 93 22.33 -2.34 -2.49
N THR A 94 21.85 -3.40 -1.85
CA THR A 94 20.58 -3.41 -1.10
C THR A 94 20.66 -4.45 0.02
N THR A 95 19.74 -4.36 0.97
CA THR A 95 19.57 -5.35 2.06
C THR A 95 18.19 -5.96 2.00
N LEU A 96 18.01 -7.11 2.64
CA LEU A 96 16.71 -7.77 2.72
C LEU A 96 15.68 -6.88 3.45
N GLU A 97 16.12 -6.18 4.48
CA GLU A 97 15.32 -5.21 5.22
C GLU A 97 14.86 -4.05 4.33
N ALA A 98 15.77 -3.46 3.54
CA ALA A 98 15.44 -2.36 2.64
C ALA A 98 14.44 -2.79 1.54
N GLU A 99 14.61 -3.97 0.98
CA GLU A 99 13.66 -4.52 -0.01
C GLU A 99 12.30 -4.85 0.64
N PHE A 100 12.30 -5.32 1.88
CA PHE A 100 11.07 -5.53 2.64
C PHE A 100 10.37 -4.21 2.94
N ASP A 101 11.08 -3.20 3.44
CA ASP A 101 10.50 -1.89 3.77
C ASP A 101 9.85 -1.24 2.54
N ALA A 102 10.50 -1.32 1.38
CA ALA A 102 9.94 -0.82 0.13
C ALA A 102 8.67 -1.57 -0.28
N TRP A 103 8.67 -2.90 -0.16
CA TRP A 103 7.50 -3.72 -0.44
C TRP A 103 6.37 -3.48 0.57
N ASP A 104 6.69 -3.33 1.85
CA ASP A 104 5.72 -3.07 2.92
C ASP A 104 5.03 -1.71 2.74
N GLN A 105 5.78 -0.68 2.44
CA GLN A 105 5.24 0.64 2.10
C GLN A 105 4.32 0.58 0.87
N TRP A 106 4.73 -0.17 -0.16
CA TRP A 106 3.91 -0.35 -1.37
C TRP A 106 2.58 -1.06 -1.05
N ARG A 107 2.60 -2.18 -0.29
CA ARG A 107 1.37 -2.91 0.05
C ARG A 107 0.42 -2.10 0.92
N HIS A 108 0.94 -1.30 1.87
CA HIS A 108 0.14 -0.39 2.67
C HIS A 108 -0.49 0.72 1.82
N ALA A 109 0.27 1.31 0.92
CA ALA A 109 -0.23 2.31 -0.02
C ALA A 109 -1.29 1.73 -0.97
N GLN A 110 -1.10 0.50 -1.43
CA GLN A 110 -2.07 -0.20 -2.27
C GLN A 110 -3.38 -0.48 -1.52
N ALA A 111 -3.30 -1.06 -0.32
CA ALA A 111 -4.46 -1.30 0.52
C ALA A 111 -5.22 0.00 0.84
N ARG A 112 -4.49 1.10 1.04
CA ARG A 112 -5.09 2.43 1.27
C ARG A 112 -5.84 2.95 0.05
N ARG A 113 -5.32 2.76 -1.16
CA ARG A 113 -6.03 3.09 -2.41
C ARG A 113 -7.29 2.26 -2.57
N GLU A 114 -7.19 0.94 -2.37
CA GLU A 114 -8.34 0.03 -2.44
C GLU A 114 -9.44 0.40 -1.42
N PHE A 115 -9.04 0.84 -0.22
CA PHE A 115 -9.97 1.36 0.77
C PHE A 115 -10.68 2.64 0.28
N GLN A 116 -9.96 3.56 -0.33
CA GLN A 116 -10.54 4.78 -0.91
C GLN A 116 -11.49 4.46 -2.07
N ASP A 117 -11.11 3.52 -2.93
CA ASP A 117 -11.95 3.06 -4.04
C ASP A 117 -13.23 2.39 -3.52
N MET A 118 -13.13 1.59 -2.45
CA MET A 118 -14.29 1.03 -1.76
C MET A 118 -15.28 2.12 -1.31
N LEU A 119 -14.78 3.20 -0.71
CA LEU A 119 -15.63 4.31 -0.29
C LEU A 119 -16.31 5.01 -1.47
N ARG A 120 -15.60 5.18 -2.60
CA ARG A 120 -16.16 5.79 -3.82
C ARG A 120 -17.19 4.91 -4.51
N GLU A 121 -16.97 3.60 -4.53
CA GLU A 121 -17.82 2.62 -5.20
C GLU A 121 -19.07 2.28 -4.39
N ASN A 122 -19.07 2.55 -3.08
CA ASN A 122 -20.16 2.18 -2.21
C ASN A 122 -21.35 3.14 -2.35
N ALA A 123 -22.41 2.67 -3.01
CA ALA A 123 -23.63 3.45 -3.25
C ALA A 123 -24.30 3.96 -1.96
N PHE A 124 -24.15 3.23 -0.85
CA PHE A 124 -24.68 3.65 0.45
C PHE A 124 -23.92 4.85 1.00
N VAL A 125 -22.59 4.88 0.87
CA VAL A 125 -21.75 6.02 1.26
C VAL A 125 -22.11 7.26 0.43
N ASP A 126 -22.30 7.10 -0.87
CA ASP A 126 -22.70 8.18 -1.78
C ASP A 126 -24.10 8.71 -1.43
N PHE A 127 -25.05 7.84 -1.16
CA PHE A 127 -26.40 8.20 -0.71
C PHE A 127 -26.38 9.02 0.58
N TRP A 128 -25.62 8.59 1.60
CA TRP A 128 -25.47 9.32 2.86
C TRP A 128 -24.81 10.68 2.68
N GLY A 129 -23.78 10.77 1.85
CA GLY A 129 -23.15 12.05 1.52
C GLY A 129 -24.13 13.05 0.90
N ARG A 130 -25.06 12.59 0.07
CA ARG A 130 -26.12 13.43 -0.53
C ARG A 130 -27.17 13.86 0.50
N LEU A 131 -27.57 12.98 1.43
CA LEU A 131 -28.50 13.31 2.49
C LEU A 131 -27.93 14.42 3.40
N GLN A 132 -26.69 14.31 3.83
CA GLN A 132 -26.03 15.34 4.65
C GLN A 132 -25.97 16.71 3.95
N LYS A 133 -25.77 16.74 2.63
CA LYS A 133 -25.84 17.99 1.84
C LYS A 133 -27.22 18.64 1.87
N ARG A 134 -28.26 17.84 1.79
CA ARG A 134 -29.64 18.31 1.80
C ARG A 134 -30.03 18.89 3.14
N ASP A 135 -29.69 18.20 4.23
CA ASP A 135 -30.00 18.65 5.59
C ASP A 135 -29.27 19.96 5.95
N LYS A 136 -28.01 20.12 5.52
CA LYS A 136 -27.26 21.38 5.68
C LYS A 136 -27.84 22.52 4.83
N GLY A 137 -28.35 22.23 3.65
CA GLY A 137 -28.96 23.24 2.78
C GLY A 137 -30.35 23.71 3.29
N GLU A 138 -31.09 22.86 3.99
CA GLU A 138 -32.37 23.21 4.62
C GLU A 138 -32.23 23.90 5.97
N ALA A 139 -31.11 23.66 6.71
CA ALA A 139 -30.81 24.34 7.97
C ALA A 139 -30.43 25.81 7.78
N ASP A 140 -29.94 26.20 6.59
CA ASP A 140 -29.57 27.57 6.27
C ASP A 140 -30.78 28.49 5.94
N THR A 141 -32.01 27.92 5.93
CA THR A 141 -33.24 28.65 5.62
C THR A 141 -34.18 28.83 6.82
N VAL A 142 -33.82 28.33 7.99
CA VAL A 142 -34.58 28.57 9.22
C VAL A 142 -33.85 29.65 10.03
N GLU A 143 -34.28 30.90 9.89
CA GLU A 143 -33.94 32.00 10.82
C GLU A 143 -34.43 31.61 12.22
N ALA A 144 -33.57 31.06 13.04
CA ALA A 144 -33.84 30.83 14.46
C ALA A 144 -33.37 32.06 15.25
N ASP A 145 -34.34 32.84 15.63
CA ASP A 145 -34.21 33.96 16.58
C ASP A 145 -34.24 33.36 18.01
N ASP A 146 -33.09 32.89 18.50
CA ASP A 146 -32.87 32.62 19.93
C ASP A 146 -31.37 32.39 20.20
N GLU A 147 -30.77 33.34 20.95
CA GLU A 147 -29.32 33.49 21.19
C GLU A 147 -28.69 32.47 22.20
N ASP A 148 -29.42 31.47 22.72
CA ASP A 148 -28.92 30.62 23.82
C ASP A 148 -28.75 29.12 23.51
N ASP A 149 -28.87 28.65 22.26
CA ASP A 149 -28.91 27.22 21.92
C ASP A 149 -27.76 26.68 21.01
N GLU A 150 -26.69 27.49 20.75
CA GLU A 150 -25.56 27.05 19.91
C GLU A 150 -24.85 25.81 20.45
N GLY A 151 -24.72 25.67 21.78
CA GLY A 151 -24.02 24.53 22.38
C GLY A 151 -24.78 23.20 22.23
N THR A 152 -26.10 23.24 22.23
CA THR A 152 -26.97 22.05 22.13
C THR A 152 -27.13 21.59 20.70
N MET A 153 -27.20 22.48 19.73
CA MET A 153 -27.29 22.16 18.28
C MET A 153 -26.00 21.52 17.75
N VAL A 154 -24.83 22.05 18.14
CA VAL A 154 -23.53 21.44 17.75
C VAL A 154 -23.41 20.03 18.32
N SER A 155 -23.85 19.79 19.54
CA SER A 155 -23.84 18.46 20.17
C SER A 155 -24.78 17.47 19.48
N LEU A 156 -25.96 17.89 19.03
CA LEU A 156 -26.90 17.02 18.30
C LEU A 156 -26.42 16.68 16.89
N LEU A 157 -25.80 17.63 16.18
CA LEU A 157 -25.19 17.39 14.88
C LEU A 157 -23.99 16.43 14.98
N ASP A 158 -23.17 16.57 16.02
CA ASP A 158 -22.07 15.65 16.28
C ASP A 158 -22.56 14.24 16.63
N MET A 159 -23.62 14.13 17.42
CA MET A 159 -24.26 12.83 17.73
C MET A 159 -24.90 12.20 16.50
N ALA A 160 -25.59 12.96 15.68
CA ALA A 160 -26.16 12.47 14.42
C ALA A 160 -25.06 11.99 13.46
N SER A 161 -23.96 12.75 13.34
CA SER A 161 -22.85 12.35 12.49
C SER A 161 -22.11 11.10 13.01
N GLN A 162 -22.06 10.88 14.33
CA GLN A 162 -21.50 9.65 14.91
C GLN A 162 -22.39 8.42 14.67
N LEU A 163 -23.71 8.59 14.78
CA LEU A 163 -24.68 7.51 14.47
C LEU A 163 -24.61 7.12 12.99
N ASP A 164 -24.49 8.08 12.11
CA ASP A 164 -24.33 7.85 10.67
C ASP A 164 -23.05 7.10 10.34
N ILE A 165 -21.94 7.42 11.02
CA ILE A 165 -20.67 6.71 10.85
C ILE A 165 -20.79 5.26 11.30
N GLN A 166 -21.46 4.98 12.43
CA GLN A 166 -21.65 3.62 12.92
C GLN A 166 -22.51 2.77 11.97
N ALA A 167 -23.61 3.35 11.45
CA ALA A 167 -24.46 2.70 10.47
C ALA A 167 -23.67 2.39 9.19
N MET A 168 -22.87 3.32 8.72
CA MET A 168 -22.00 3.16 7.54
C MET A 168 -20.93 2.11 7.77
N GLU A 169 -20.25 2.14 8.90
CA GLU A 169 -19.26 1.11 9.25
C GLU A 169 -19.87 -0.28 9.33
N SER A 170 -21.13 -0.41 9.76
CA SER A 170 -21.82 -1.71 9.79
C SER A 170 -21.98 -2.32 8.40
N VAL A 171 -22.20 -1.50 7.38
CA VAL A 171 -22.28 -1.92 5.97
C VAL A 171 -20.88 -2.23 5.43
N LEU A 172 -19.91 -1.36 5.71
CA LEU A 172 -18.53 -1.51 5.23
C LEU A 172 -17.81 -2.72 5.83
N LYS A 173 -18.18 -3.17 7.03
CA LYS A 173 -17.62 -4.37 7.68
C LYS A 173 -17.75 -5.65 6.85
N MET A 174 -18.62 -5.68 5.86
CA MET A 174 -18.77 -6.84 4.97
C MET A 174 -17.70 -6.84 3.86
N ASP A 175 -17.12 -5.67 3.53
CA ASP A 175 -16.10 -5.56 2.50
C ASP A 175 -14.72 -6.01 2.99
N LYS A 176 -14.03 -6.82 2.18
CA LYS A 176 -12.69 -7.31 2.48
C LYS A 176 -11.68 -6.18 2.65
N ARG A 177 -11.79 -5.12 1.83
CA ARG A 177 -10.93 -3.92 1.85
C ARG A 177 -11.06 -3.14 3.15
N TYR A 178 -12.23 -3.16 3.78
CA TYR A 178 -12.46 -2.59 5.10
C TYR A 178 -11.82 -3.42 6.22
N LYS A 179 -11.90 -4.75 6.12
CA LYS A 179 -11.38 -5.69 7.12
C LYS A 179 -9.86 -5.68 7.22
N VAL A 180 -9.16 -5.39 6.13
CA VAL A 180 -7.69 -5.31 6.08
C VAL A 180 -7.13 -4.34 7.13
N PHE A 181 -7.88 -3.28 7.48
CA PHE A 181 -7.51 -2.29 8.49
C PHE A 181 -8.15 -2.52 9.87
N ALA A 182 -8.53 -3.76 10.20
CA ALA A 182 -9.12 -4.09 11.50
C ALA A 182 -8.19 -3.82 12.69
N HIS A 183 -6.86 -3.83 12.46
CA HIS A 183 -5.83 -3.57 13.46
C HIS A 183 -5.66 -2.07 13.81
N VAL A 184 -6.23 -1.16 13.02
CA VAL A 184 -6.17 0.30 13.23
C VAL A 184 -7.57 0.94 13.15
N PRO A 185 -8.50 0.56 14.05
CA PRO A 185 -9.90 0.93 13.95
C PRO A 185 -10.13 2.45 14.00
N GLU A 186 -9.40 3.16 14.86
CA GLU A 186 -9.53 4.62 15.00
C GLU A 186 -9.11 5.36 13.71
N GLN A 187 -8.01 4.93 13.12
CA GLN A 187 -7.52 5.51 11.87
C GLN A 187 -8.49 5.21 10.71
N ARG A 188 -9.04 4.01 10.67
CA ARG A 188 -10.04 3.60 9.69
C ARG A 188 -11.29 4.48 9.78
N THR A 189 -11.81 4.70 10.98
CA THR A 189 -12.95 5.60 11.24
C THR A 189 -12.64 7.04 10.85
N ALA A 190 -11.43 7.53 11.15
CA ALA A 190 -10.99 8.86 10.73
C ALA A 190 -10.98 9.02 9.20
N TRP A 191 -10.59 7.99 8.45
CA TRP A 191 -10.63 8.01 6.99
C TRP A 191 -12.05 8.05 6.43
N VAL A 192 -12.98 7.31 7.02
CA VAL A 192 -14.40 7.36 6.65
C VAL A 192 -14.94 8.76 6.86
N ARG A 193 -14.67 9.37 8.03
CA ARG A 193 -15.08 10.75 8.33
C ARG A 193 -14.52 11.76 7.34
N ALA A 194 -13.22 11.70 7.07
CA ALA A 194 -12.58 12.61 6.13
C ALA A 194 -13.19 12.49 4.72
N TYR A 195 -13.52 11.28 4.28
CA TYR A 195 -14.19 11.07 3.00
C TYR A 195 -15.59 11.71 2.99
N LEU A 196 -16.41 11.48 4.03
CA LEU A 196 -17.73 12.07 4.14
C LEU A 196 -17.69 13.60 4.17
N GLN A 197 -16.73 14.17 4.91
CA GLN A 197 -16.52 15.63 4.93
C GLN A 197 -16.16 16.16 3.54
N SER A 198 -15.36 15.42 2.76
CA SER A 198 -15.01 15.83 1.39
C SER A 198 -16.23 15.85 0.44
N LEU A 199 -17.25 15.04 0.71
CA LEU A 199 -18.50 15.05 -0.06
C LEU A 199 -19.42 16.22 0.31
N SER A 200 -19.25 16.80 1.51
CA SER A 200 -20.10 17.88 2.03
C SER A 200 -19.60 19.31 1.72
N VAL A 201 -18.40 19.43 1.14
CA VAL A 201 -17.87 20.73 0.68
C VAL A 201 -18.37 20.99 -0.74
N PRO A 202 -18.96 22.17 -1.04
CA PRO A 202 -19.46 22.55 -2.36
C PRO A 202 -18.30 22.77 -3.35
#